data_4c9b0c3b95d50eee2397d15b202aef13
#
_entry.id   4c9b0c3b95d50eee2397d15b202aef13
#
_cell.length_a   1.000
_cell.length_b   1.000
_cell.length_c   1.000
_cell.angle_alpha   90.00
_cell.angle_beta   90.00
_cell.angle_gamma   90.00
#
_symmetry.space_group_name_H-M   'P 1'
#
loop_
_entity.id
_entity.type
_entity.pdbx_description
1 polymer ?
#
loop_
_entity_poly.entity_id
_entity_poly.type
_entity_poly.pdbx_seq_one_letter_code
_entity_poly.pdbx_strand_id
1 'polypeptide(L)'
;MPQKIHPHNLPYNRTMTDYIIIGGGSAGCVLAGRLSENPATKVTLLEAGPADKSVLIHCPAGLAVLAKTGQAGWAFNTVAQRGLNGRSGYQPRGRVLGGSSSINAMVYARGHRSDYDHWAALGNPGWGYDDVLPYFKRAEHNERGADEFHGVGGPLNVMDLCSPNRFGPIFVEAGRQAGFPVNPDFNGAEQEGVGMYQVTHKNGERFSAAKAYLTPNLSRPNLRVITGAHTTRILLQGSSENKRAVGVEYRLDGRLHQLNATRDVLLCAGALQSPQILMLSGIGPAAQLMQHGIAVAHNLNGVGGGFHDHIDTVQVFDAPHLKDLFGVSPTGVWHLLKAIFEWRNQRRGMLTTNYAEAGGFIKSRAQESIPDLQLHFVIGKLVDHGRKATFGHGFSCHVCLLRPLSRGSVTLASADPFAPPDRKSVV
;
A
#
# COMPACT_ATOMS: atom_id res chain seq x y z
N MET A 1 -11.24 3.01 -33.32
CA MET A 1 -11.81 1.87 -32.57
C MET A 1 -10.68 1.16 -31.87
N PRO A 2 -10.59 1.08 -30.54
CA PRO A 2 -9.54 0.33 -29.87
C PRO A 2 -9.86 -1.16 -29.94
N GLN A 3 -8.89 -1.93 -30.40
CA GLN A 3 -8.97 -3.40 -30.47
C GLN A 3 -9.22 -3.98 -29.07
N LYS A 4 -10.27 -4.76 -28.94
CA LYS A 4 -10.52 -5.63 -27.79
C LYS A 4 -9.43 -6.68 -27.74
N ILE A 5 -8.50 -6.56 -26.80
CA ILE A 5 -7.57 -7.62 -26.48
C ILE A 5 -8.38 -8.70 -25.73
N HIS A 6 -8.73 -9.77 -26.41
CA HIS A 6 -9.26 -10.98 -25.81
C HIS A 6 -8.10 -11.81 -25.25
N PRO A 7 -8.11 -12.22 -23.97
CA PRO A 7 -7.02 -12.99 -23.35
C PRO A 7 -7.17 -14.52 -23.54
N HIS A 8 -7.73 -15.01 -24.61
CA HIS A 8 -7.94 -16.45 -24.79
C HIS A 8 -7.55 -16.92 -26.18
N ASN A 9 -6.45 -17.64 -26.21
CA ASN A 9 -6.05 -18.79 -27.03
C ASN A 9 -4.55 -18.73 -27.38
N LEU A 10 -3.70 -19.01 -26.37
CA LEU A 10 -2.37 -19.54 -26.67
C LEU A 10 -2.28 -20.96 -26.12
N PRO A 11 -1.79 -21.94 -26.92
CA PRO A 11 -1.62 -23.30 -26.44
C PRO A 11 -0.67 -23.29 -25.23
N TYR A 12 -1.00 -24.11 -24.24
CA TYR A 12 -0.26 -24.30 -22.99
C TYR A 12 1.12 -24.93 -23.26
N ASN A 13 1.98 -24.20 -23.98
CA ASN A 13 3.39 -24.56 -24.11
C ASN A 13 4.13 -23.94 -22.91
N ARG A 14 4.96 -24.72 -22.23
CA ARG A 14 5.84 -24.33 -21.11
C ARG A 14 6.61 -23.05 -21.44
N THR A 15 5.97 -21.90 -21.32
CA THR A 15 6.64 -20.62 -21.49
C THR A 15 7.49 -20.38 -20.25
N MET A 16 8.75 -20.74 -20.36
CA MET A 16 9.75 -20.44 -19.35
C MET A 16 9.89 -18.92 -19.26
N THR A 17 9.84 -18.40 -18.05
CA THR A 17 10.10 -16.99 -17.73
C THR A 17 11.35 -16.90 -16.87
N ASP A 18 12.09 -15.81 -16.93
CA ASP A 18 13.28 -15.66 -16.10
C ASP A 18 12.87 -15.35 -14.65
N TYR A 19 11.95 -14.43 -14.48
CA TYR A 19 11.44 -14.04 -13.18
C TYR A 19 9.93 -14.22 -13.09
N ILE A 20 9.48 -14.81 -11.99
CA ILE A 20 8.08 -14.81 -11.59
C ILE A 20 7.94 -13.86 -10.41
N ILE A 21 7.03 -12.89 -10.53
CA ILE A 21 6.70 -11.94 -9.46
C ILE A 21 5.33 -12.31 -8.91
N ILE A 22 5.27 -12.63 -7.62
CA ILE A 22 4.04 -12.96 -6.90
C ILE A 22 3.50 -11.70 -6.21
N GLY A 23 2.39 -11.17 -6.70
CA GLY A 23 1.72 -9.97 -6.22
C GLY A 23 2.03 -8.74 -7.04
N GLY A 24 1.00 -8.17 -7.66
CA GLY A 24 1.03 -6.92 -8.44
C GLY A 24 0.83 -5.67 -7.59
N GLY A 25 1.31 -5.69 -6.33
CA GLY A 25 1.32 -4.53 -5.44
C GLY A 25 2.46 -3.54 -5.76
N SER A 26 2.75 -2.62 -4.83
CA SER A 26 3.77 -1.57 -5.04
C SER A 26 5.13 -2.16 -5.44
N ALA A 27 5.64 -3.12 -4.67
CA ALA A 27 6.93 -3.74 -4.95
C ALA A 27 6.93 -4.54 -6.26
N GLY A 28 5.87 -5.34 -6.50
CA GLY A 28 5.78 -6.16 -7.71
C GLY A 28 5.68 -5.33 -8.98
N CYS A 29 4.94 -4.22 -8.96
CA CYS A 29 4.88 -3.28 -10.09
C CYS A 29 6.25 -2.67 -10.40
N VAL A 30 7.00 -2.26 -9.36
CA VAL A 30 8.36 -1.72 -9.52
C VAL A 30 9.27 -2.77 -10.16
N LEU A 31 9.31 -3.98 -9.61
CA LEU A 31 10.17 -5.05 -10.10
C LEU A 31 9.80 -5.44 -11.54
N ALA A 32 8.50 -5.56 -11.85
CA ALA A 32 8.04 -5.87 -13.20
C ALA A 32 8.46 -4.78 -14.21
N GLY A 33 8.26 -3.52 -13.86
CA GLY A 33 8.67 -2.39 -14.69
C GLY A 33 10.17 -2.34 -14.91
N ARG A 34 10.98 -2.52 -13.85
CA ARG A 34 12.44 -2.41 -13.91
C ARG A 34 13.12 -3.62 -14.57
N LEU A 35 12.75 -4.84 -14.20
CA LEU A 35 13.36 -6.04 -14.77
C LEU A 35 13.05 -6.20 -16.26
N SER A 36 11.88 -5.75 -16.70
CA SER A 36 11.50 -5.79 -18.12
C SER A 36 12.12 -4.69 -18.97
N GLU A 37 12.91 -3.77 -18.41
CA GLU A 37 13.69 -2.77 -19.17
C GLU A 37 14.71 -3.46 -20.08
N ASN A 38 15.29 -4.58 -19.63
CA ASN A 38 16.12 -5.40 -20.48
C ASN A 38 15.23 -6.34 -21.32
N PRO A 39 15.17 -6.18 -22.66
CA PRO A 39 14.31 -6.98 -23.53
C PRO A 39 14.67 -8.48 -23.55
N ALA A 40 15.87 -8.85 -23.16
CA ALA A 40 16.30 -10.25 -23.04
C ALA A 40 15.77 -10.93 -21.77
N THR A 41 15.26 -10.17 -20.79
CA THR A 41 14.75 -10.67 -19.51
C THR A 41 13.25 -10.88 -19.60
N LYS A 42 12.78 -12.12 -19.49
CA LYS A 42 11.35 -12.47 -19.51
C LYS A 42 10.79 -12.39 -18.09
N VAL A 43 9.77 -11.58 -17.90
CA VAL A 43 9.13 -11.35 -16.59
C VAL A 43 7.66 -11.70 -16.64
N THR A 44 7.19 -12.51 -15.69
CA THR A 44 5.77 -12.78 -15.50
C THR A 44 5.33 -12.33 -14.11
N LEU A 45 4.36 -11.42 -14.05
CA LEU A 45 3.74 -10.95 -12.81
C LEU A 45 2.37 -11.60 -12.65
N LEU A 46 2.13 -12.18 -11.45
CA LEU A 46 0.86 -12.77 -11.04
C LEU A 46 0.18 -11.86 -10.01
N GLU A 47 -1.06 -11.46 -10.28
CA GLU A 47 -1.89 -10.69 -9.34
C GLU A 47 -3.20 -11.43 -9.09
N ALA A 48 -3.54 -11.60 -7.80
CA ALA A 48 -4.76 -12.30 -7.40
C ALA A 48 -6.05 -11.50 -7.69
N GLY A 49 -5.95 -10.18 -7.73
CA GLY A 49 -7.04 -9.28 -8.05
C GLY A 49 -7.18 -8.98 -9.55
N PRO A 50 -8.20 -8.20 -9.92
CA PRO A 50 -8.39 -7.73 -11.30
C PRO A 50 -7.42 -6.60 -11.67
N ALA A 51 -7.48 -6.18 -12.94
CA ALA A 51 -6.87 -4.93 -13.39
C ALA A 51 -7.54 -3.71 -12.72
N ASP A 52 -6.78 -2.63 -12.53
CA ASP A 52 -7.18 -1.39 -11.86
C ASP A 52 -8.05 -0.46 -12.72
N LYS A 53 -9.05 -0.99 -13.41
CA LYS A 53 -9.88 -0.24 -14.38
C LYS A 53 -10.99 0.61 -13.76
N SER A 54 -11.26 0.45 -12.46
CA SER A 54 -12.37 1.15 -11.79
C SER A 54 -12.11 2.65 -11.68
N VAL A 55 -13.10 3.46 -12.06
CA VAL A 55 -13.07 4.91 -11.85
C VAL A 55 -12.88 5.28 -10.36
N LEU A 56 -13.35 4.44 -9.44
CA LEU A 56 -13.20 4.65 -7.99
C LEU A 56 -11.75 4.54 -7.54
N ILE A 57 -10.91 3.78 -8.27
CA ILE A 57 -9.47 3.73 -8.02
C ILE A 57 -8.81 5.01 -8.52
N HIS A 58 -9.18 5.47 -9.71
CA HIS A 58 -8.54 6.62 -10.36
C HIS A 58 -8.96 7.96 -9.75
N CYS A 59 -10.22 8.10 -9.36
CA CYS A 59 -10.71 9.27 -8.65
C CYS A 59 -10.18 9.25 -7.20
N PRO A 60 -9.38 10.24 -6.75
CA PRO A 60 -8.81 10.23 -5.41
C PRO A 60 -9.85 10.06 -4.30
N ALA A 61 -10.95 10.82 -4.36
CA ALA A 61 -12.05 10.73 -3.39
C ALA A 61 -12.81 9.39 -3.45
N GLY A 62 -12.63 8.59 -4.49
CA GLY A 62 -13.19 7.24 -4.60
C GLY A 62 -12.72 6.29 -3.50
N LEU A 63 -11.62 6.63 -2.81
CA LEU A 63 -11.12 5.94 -1.61
C LEU A 63 -12.25 5.68 -0.58
N ALA A 64 -13.12 6.68 -0.32
CA ALA A 64 -14.21 6.52 0.64
C ALA A 64 -15.21 5.43 0.24
N VAL A 65 -15.49 5.29 -1.06
CA VAL A 65 -16.38 4.24 -1.58
C VAL A 65 -15.68 2.88 -1.51
N LEU A 66 -14.41 2.80 -1.90
CA LEU A 66 -13.61 1.57 -1.84
C LEU A 66 -13.49 1.06 -0.40
N ALA A 67 -13.23 1.95 0.57
CA ALA A 67 -13.14 1.61 1.99
C ALA A 67 -14.47 1.07 2.53
N LYS A 68 -15.58 1.73 2.19
CA LYS A 68 -16.93 1.34 2.63
C LYS A 68 -17.39 0.01 2.04
N THR A 69 -17.11 -0.22 0.75
CA THR A 69 -17.60 -1.40 0.03
C THR A 69 -16.66 -2.60 0.11
N GLY A 70 -15.40 -2.40 0.50
CA GLY A 70 -14.36 -3.42 0.43
C GLY A 70 -13.95 -3.82 -0.99
N GLN A 71 -14.45 -3.12 -2.03
CA GLN A 71 -14.07 -3.38 -3.41
C GLN A 71 -12.56 -3.19 -3.60
N ALA A 72 -11.98 -4.01 -4.49
CA ALA A 72 -10.53 -4.03 -4.74
C ALA A 72 -9.67 -4.35 -3.50
N GLY A 73 -10.25 -4.93 -2.44
CA GLY A 73 -9.59 -5.26 -1.19
C GLY A 73 -9.72 -6.72 -0.77
N TRP A 74 -8.83 -7.17 0.08
CA TRP A 74 -8.87 -8.49 0.73
C TRP A 74 -9.82 -8.53 1.94
N ALA A 75 -10.23 -7.37 2.44
CA ALA A 75 -11.12 -7.21 3.61
C ALA A 75 -10.67 -8.01 4.85
N PHE A 76 -9.40 -8.01 5.13
CA PHE A 76 -8.82 -8.74 6.25
C PHE A 76 -9.24 -8.17 7.61
N ASN A 77 -9.32 -9.03 8.63
CA ASN A 77 -9.50 -8.64 10.04
C ASN A 77 -8.49 -9.39 10.91
N THR A 78 -8.02 -8.77 11.97
CA THR A 78 -7.23 -9.48 12.99
C THR A 78 -8.11 -10.43 13.79
N VAL A 79 -7.52 -11.39 14.49
CA VAL A 79 -8.20 -12.04 15.60
C VAL A 79 -8.51 -11.00 16.69
N ALA A 80 -9.36 -11.36 17.65
CA ALA A 80 -9.63 -10.52 18.82
C ALA A 80 -8.31 -10.13 19.53
N GLN A 81 -8.09 -8.84 19.73
CA GLN A 81 -6.86 -8.28 20.29
C GLN A 81 -7.06 -7.92 21.76
N ARG A 82 -6.18 -8.41 22.63
CA ARG A 82 -6.24 -8.09 24.06
C ARG A 82 -6.07 -6.58 24.30
N GLY A 83 -5.12 -5.95 23.62
CA GLY A 83 -4.86 -4.49 23.72
C GLY A 83 -6.01 -3.62 23.14
N LEU A 84 -6.90 -4.19 22.36
CA LEU A 84 -8.11 -3.53 21.85
C LEU A 84 -9.39 -3.98 22.57
N ASN A 85 -9.31 -4.41 23.83
CA ASN A 85 -10.46 -4.91 24.59
C ASN A 85 -11.23 -6.04 23.89
N GLY A 86 -10.53 -6.99 23.28
CA GLY A 86 -11.12 -8.11 22.57
C GLY A 86 -11.69 -7.76 21.18
N ARG A 87 -11.53 -6.54 20.70
CA ARG A 87 -11.98 -6.15 19.36
C ARG A 87 -11.03 -6.69 18.27
N SER A 88 -11.59 -7.00 17.11
CA SER A 88 -10.83 -7.27 15.89
C SER A 88 -10.58 -5.97 15.12
N GLY A 89 -9.36 -5.77 14.63
CA GLY A 89 -8.99 -4.64 13.79
C GLY A 89 -9.16 -4.96 12.31
N TYR A 90 -9.83 -4.10 11.56
CA TYR A 90 -9.89 -4.21 10.10
C TYR A 90 -8.55 -3.84 9.47
N GLN A 91 -8.09 -4.65 8.54
CA GLN A 91 -6.80 -4.50 7.86
C GLN A 91 -7.01 -4.37 6.35
N PRO A 92 -7.26 -3.18 5.81
CA PRO A 92 -7.44 -2.98 4.37
C PRO A 92 -6.13 -3.26 3.63
N ARG A 93 -6.19 -4.17 2.67
CA ARG A 93 -5.09 -4.48 1.74
C ARG A 93 -5.65 -4.61 0.33
N GLY A 94 -4.99 -4.02 -0.65
CA GLY A 94 -5.44 -4.06 -2.03
C GLY A 94 -5.36 -5.46 -2.64
N ARG A 95 -6.43 -5.86 -3.35
CA ARG A 95 -6.51 -7.04 -4.21
C ARG A 95 -6.84 -6.58 -5.62
N VAL A 96 -5.86 -6.00 -6.28
CA VAL A 96 -5.98 -5.36 -7.59
C VAL A 96 -4.59 -4.99 -8.08
N LEU A 97 -4.36 -4.79 -9.36
CA LEU A 97 -3.09 -4.22 -9.85
C LEU A 97 -2.78 -2.89 -9.15
N GLY A 98 -1.53 -2.74 -8.73
CA GLY A 98 -1.08 -1.66 -7.85
C GLY A 98 -1.23 -1.99 -6.36
N GLY A 99 -1.96 -3.06 -6.00
CA GLY A 99 -2.16 -3.47 -4.62
C GLY A 99 -2.72 -2.35 -3.74
N SER A 100 -2.14 -2.16 -2.56
CA SER A 100 -2.59 -1.10 -1.64
C SER A 100 -2.34 0.32 -2.15
N SER A 101 -1.42 0.55 -3.10
CA SER A 101 -1.27 1.87 -3.73
C SER A 101 -2.49 2.28 -4.58
N SER A 102 -3.32 1.31 -4.98
CA SER A 102 -4.59 1.54 -5.69
C SER A 102 -5.77 1.87 -4.77
N ILE A 103 -5.61 1.71 -3.43
CA ILE A 103 -6.69 1.94 -2.46
C ILE A 103 -6.30 2.80 -1.26
N ASN A 104 -5.03 3.21 -1.11
CA ASN A 104 -4.53 4.03 0.00
C ASN A 104 -4.94 5.51 -0.12
N ALA A 105 -4.59 6.31 0.89
CA ALA A 105 -4.85 7.76 0.92
C ALA A 105 -3.78 8.59 0.18
N MET A 106 -2.91 7.98 -0.61
CA MET A 106 -1.95 8.62 -1.52
C MET A 106 -0.98 9.63 -0.89
N VAL A 107 -0.92 9.74 0.43
CA VAL A 107 0.06 10.58 1.13
C VAL A 107 1.47 10.10 0.77
N TYR A 108 2.34 11.02 0.34
CA TYR A 108 3.73 10.74 0.06
C TYR A 108 4.60 11.24 1.21
N ALA A 109 4.97 10.32 2.10
CA ALA A 109 5.89 10.57 3.20
C ALA A 109 6.86 9.40 3.32
N ARG A 110 8.15 9.71 3.48
CA ARG A 110 9.21 8.73 3.76
C ARG A 110 9.33 8.52 5.26
N GLY A 111 10.00 7.44 5.66
CA GLY A 111 10.46 7.28 7.03
C GLY A 111 11.45 8.38 7.42
N HIS A 112 11.62 8.61 8.71
CA HIS A 112 12.70 9.45 9.22
C HIS A 112 14.05 8.81 8.88
N ARG A 113 15.10 9.63 8.65
CA ARG A 113 16.42 9.09 8.29
C ARG A 113 16.94 8.03 9.26
N SER A 114 16.69 8.22 10.55
CA SER A 114 17.09 7.25 11.58
C SER A 114 16.39 5.88 11.47
N ASP A 115 15.25 5.76 10.77
CA ASP A 115 14.59 4.47 10.56
C ASP A 115 15.44 3.59 9.63
N TYR A 116 16.01 4.17 8.59
CA TYR A 116 16.90 3.48 7.64
C TYR A 116 18.26 3.21 8.26
N ASP A 117 18.83 4.17 9.00
CA ASP A 117 20.08 3.99 9.72
C ASP A 117 19.96 2.86 10.77
N HIS A 118 18.80 2.75 11.41
CA HIS A 118 18.50 1.63 12.30
C HIS A 118 18.44 0.29 11.55
N TRP A 119 17.88 0.25 10.33
CA TRP A 119 17.91 -0.97 9.52
C TRP A 119 19.36 -1.39 9.20
N ALA A 120 20.21 -0.44 8.83
CA ALA A 120 21.63 -0.72 8.61
C ALA A 120 22.30 -1.26 9.88
N ALA A 121 22.04 -0.65 11.03
CA ALA A 121 22.58 -1.06 12.33
C ALA A 121 22.12 -2.46 12.78
N LEU A 122 20.96 -2.92 12.32
CA LEU A 122 20.47 -4.30 12.54
C LEU A 122 21.19 -5.36 11.68
N GLY A 123 22.25 -5.00 10.97
CA GLY A 123 23.05 -5.90 10.15
C GLY A 123 22.67 -5.93 8.69
N ASN A 124 22.01 -4.88 8.18
CA ASN A 124 21.65 -4.73 6.78
C ASN A 124 22.48 -3.59 6.13
N PRO A 125 23.76 -3.81 5.82
CA PRO A 125 24.59 -2.79 5.17
C PRO A 125 24.00 -2.39 3.82
N GLY A 126 24.08 -1.09 3.46
CA GLY A 126 23.48 -0.54 2.25
C GLY A 126 21.99 -0.15 2.40
N TRP A 127 21.45 -0.18 3.64
CA TRP A 127 20.09 0.26 3.95
C TRP A 127 20.03 1.53 4.82
N GLY A 128 21.19 2.19 5.08
CA GLY A 128 21.21 3.50 5.72
C GLY A 128 20.55 4.57 4.86
N TYR A 129 20.20 5.71 5.47
CA TYR A 129 19.48 6.76 4.78
C TYR A 129 20.20 7.24 3.51
N ASP A 130 21.50 7.48 3.62
CA ASP A 130 22.29 7.97 2.48
C ASP A 130 22.44 6.91 1.37
N ASP A 131 22.37 5.62 1.72
CA ASP A 131 22.35 4.52 0.74
C ASP A 131 21.03 4.44 -0.02
N VAL A 132 19.88 4.69 0.65
CA VAL A 132 18.55 4.53 0.05
C VAL A 132 18.02 5.82 -0.60
N LEU A 133 18.51 7.00 -0.21
CA LEU A 133 18.08 8.29 -0.78
C LEU A 133 18.22 8.35 -2.32
N PRO A 134 19.31 7.87 -2.95
CA PRO A 134 19.40 7.84 -4.41
C PRO A 134 18.29 7.05 -5.09
N TYR A 135 17.79 5.98 -4.43
CA TYR A 135 16.67 5.19 -4.96
C TYR A 135 15.32 5.88 -4.80
N PHE A 136 15.10 6.64 -3.72
CA PHE A 136 13.93 7.51 -3.59
C PHE A 136 13.91 8.55 -4.70
N LYS A 137 15.03 9.25 -4.92
CA LYS A 137 15.17 10.25 -5.99
C LYS A 137 14.96 9.63 -7.38
N ARG A 138 15.52 8.45 -7.64
CA ARG A 138 15.35 7.71 -8.90
C ARG A 138 13.90 7.26 -9.15
N ALA A 139 13.14 6.98 -8.10
CA ALA A 139 11.74 6.56 -8.19
C ALA A 139 10.80 7.73 -8.45
N GLU A 140 11.15 8.95 -8.02
CA GLU A 140 10.29 10.11 -7.88
C GLU A 140 10.36 11.03 -9.10
N HIS A 141 9.20 11.57 -9.46
CA HIS A 141 9.08 12.79 -10.25
C HIS A 141 8.31 13.81 -9.41
N ASN A 142 9.05 14.64 -8.65
CA ASN A 142 8.45 15.67 -7.82
C ASN A 142 8.17 16.92 -8.65
N GLU A 143 6.91 17.36 -8.69
CA GLU A 143 6.50 18.55 -9.47
C GLU A 143 7.03 19.86 -8.88
N ARG A 144 7.53 19.88 -7.62
CA ARG A 144 8.25 21.02 -7.05
C ARG A 144 9.67 21.18 -7.61
N GLY A 145 10.20 20.15 -8.27
CA GLY A 145 11.56 20.13 -8.82
C GLY A 145 12.50 19.16 -8.10
N ALA A 146 13.76 19.13 -8.59
CA ALA A 146 14.83 18.35 -7.99
C ALA A 146 15.62 19.21 -7.00
N ASP A 147 16.04 18.57 -5.90
CA ASP A 147 16.95 19.17 -4.91
C ASP A 147 17.84 18.09 -4.26
N GLU A 148 18.38 18.37 -3.08
CA GLU A 148 19.18 17.42 -2.31
C GLU A 148 18.37 16.16 -1.96
N PHE A 149 17.06 16.28 -1.65
CA PHE A 149 16.19 15.22 -1.17
C PHE A 149 15.28 14.66 -2.27
N HIS A 150 14.97 15.42 -3.31
CA HIS A 150 13.97 15.12 -4.32
C HIS A 150 14.56 14.84 -5.70
N GLY A 151 13.85 13.98 -6.45
CA GLY A 151 14.18 13.64 -7.82
C GLY A 151 13.11 14.08 -8.82
N VAL A 152 13.52 14.25 -10.09
CA VAL A 152 12.65 14.47 -11.24
C VAL A 152 12.89 13.40 -12.30
N GLY A 153 11.89 13.13 -13.13
CA GLY A 153 12.00 12.17 -14.22
C GLY A 153 11.83 10.70 -13.79
N GLY A 154 11.65 10.42 -12.51
CA GLY A 154 11.30 9.08 -12.05
C GLY A 154 9.86 8.70 -12.42
N PRO A 155 9.51 7.41 -12.35
CA PRO A 155 8.18 6.93 -12.76
C PRO A 155 7.03 7.39 -11.88
N LEU A 156 7.26 7.56 -10.56
CA LEU A 156 6.23 7.91 -9.59
C LEU A 156 6.06 9.43 -9.50
N ASN A 157 4.91 9.93 -9.93
CA ASN A 157 4.58 11.34 -9.81
C ASN A 157 4.21 11.71 -8.37
N VAL A 158 4.80 12.78 -7.87
CA VAL A 158 4.55 13.37 -6.55
C VAL A 158 4.27 14.85 -6.74
N MET A 159 3.19 15.34 -6.16
CA MET A 159 2.75 16.71 -6.34
C MET A 159 2.04 17.27 -5.11
N ASP A 160 1.85 18.58 -5.08
CA ASP A 160 0.92 19.22 -4.16
C ASP A 160 -0.52 18.96 -4.60
N LEU A 161 -1.46 19.01 -3.66
CA LEU A 161 -2.88 18.90 -3.99
C LEU A 161 -3.31 20.03 -4.93
N CYS A 162 -3.89 19.68 -6.08
CA CYS A 162 -4.30 20.68 -7.08
C CYS A 162 -5.54 21.50 -6.66
N SER A 163 -6.31 21.03 -5.71
CA SER A 163 -7.51 21.70 -5.18
C SER A 163 -7.67 21.40 -3.69
N PRO A 164 -6.74 21.89 -2.84
CA PRO A 164 -6.78 21.62 -1.40
C PRO A 164 -8.01 22.25 -0.77
N ASN A 165 -8.57 21.57 0.24
CA ASN A 165 -9.66 22.11 1.05
C ASN A 165 -9.13 23.21 1.96
N ARG A 166 -9.90 24.28 2.15
CA ARG A 166 -9.51 25.44 3.00
C ARG A 166 -9.18 25.05 4.44
N PHE A 167 -9.68 23.93 4.94
CA PHE A 167 -9.42 23.49 6.31
C PHE A 167 -8.03 22.89 6.50
N GLY A 168 -7.33 22.45 5.44
CA GLY A 168 -5.94 22.01 5.52
C GLY A 168 -5.02 23.13 6.03
N PRO A 169 -4.95 24.31 5.36
CA PRO A 169 -4.19 25.45 5.86
C PRO A 169 -4.62 25.95 7.25
N ILE A 170 -5.92 25.87 7.58
CA ILE A 170 -6.44 26.22 8.92
C ILE A 170 -5.87 25.25 9.99
N PHE A 171 -5.77 23.97 9.69
CA PHE A 171 -5.14 23.00 10.59
C PHE A 171 -3.66 23.32 10.80
N VAL A 172 -2.92 23.67 9.75
CA VAL A 172 -1.50 24.03 9.82
C VAL A 172 -1.32 25.27 10.69
N GLU A 173 -2.16 26.29 10.50
CA GLU A 173 -2.13 27.52 11.33
C GLU A 173 -2.47 27.22 12.80
N ALA A 174 -3.47 26.38 13.06
CA ALA A 174 -3.79 25.96 14.42
C ALA A 174 -2.61 25.23 15.09
N GLY A 175 -1.90 24.37 14.34
CA GLY A 175 -0.69 23.71 14.82
C GLY A 175 0.43 24.71 15.14
N ARG A 176 0.63 25.72 14.29
CA ARG A 176 1.58 26.82 14.53
C ARG A 176 1.25 27.58 15.81
N GLN A 177 -0.02 27.92 16.03
CA GLN A 177 -0.49 28.59 17.25
C GLN A 177 -0.32 27.72 18.50
N ALA A 178 -0.38 26.40 18.33
CA ALA A 178 -0.09 25.43 19.41
C ALA A 178 1.41 25.24 19.68
N GLY A 179 2.29 25.95 18.95
CA GLY A 179 3.73 25.93 19.15
C GLY A 179 4.51 24.91 18.29
N PHE A 180 3.85 24.20 17.37
CA PHE A 180 4.54 23.29 16.46
C PHE A 180 5.18 24.09 15.29
N PRO A 181 6.37 23.71 14.82
CA PRO A 181 6.97 24.32 13.64
C PRO A 181 6.11 24.02 12.39
N VAL A 182 6.03 24.98 11.48
CA VAL A 182 5.42 24.74 10.16
C VAL A 182 6.48 24.10 9.26
N ASN A 183 6.14 22.96 8.68
CA ASN A 183 7.03 22.22 7.78
C ASN A 183 6.40 22.11 6.38
N PRO A 184 6.99 22.74 5.37
CA PRO A 184 6.50 22.67 3.99
C PRO A 184 6.85 21.35 3.29
N ASP A 185 7.78 20.56 3.86
CA ASP A 185 8.32 19.35 3.24
C ASP A 185 8.77 18.30 4.26
N PHE A 186 7.95 17.31 4.48
CA PHE A 186 8.24 16.19 5.40
C PHE A 186 9.29 15.20 4.87
N ASN A 187 9.69 15.33 3.61
CA ASN A 187 10.69 14.47 2.97
C ASN A 187 12.03 15.18 2.75
N GLY A 188 12.14 16.43 3.24
CA GLY A 188 13.35 17.25 3.21
C GLY A 188 14.32 16.96 4.35
N ALA A 189 15.09 17.98 4.72
CA ALA A 189 16.12 17.89 5.78
C ALA A 189 15.52 17.55 7.16
N GLU A 190 14.38 18.13 7.49
CA GLU A 190 13.68 17.96 8.75
C GLU A 190 12.29 17.39 8.54
N GLN A 191 11.92 16.41 9.37
CA GLN A 191 10.59 15.82 9.30
C GLN A 191 9.62 16.44 10.32
N GLU A 192 10.12 17.02 11.43
CA GLU A 192 9.29 17.57 12.48
C GLU A 192 8.45 18.76 12.02
N GLY A 193 7.20 18.81 12.45
CA GLY A 193 6.31 19.93 12.24
C GLY A 193 4.94 19.56 11.69
N VAL A 194 4.14 20.60 11.40
CA VAL A 194 2.81 20.50 10.79
C VAL A 194 2.81 21.14 9.40
N GLY A 195 2.09 20.55 8.46
CA GLY A 195 2.10 21.02 7.07
C GLY A 195 1.07 20.34 6.19
N MET A 196 1.06 20.73 4.93
CA MET A 196 0.30 20.05 3.87
C MET A 196 1.09 18.87 3.34
N TYR A 197 0.42 17.74 3.11
CA TYR A 197 1.06 16.58 2.52
C TYR A 197 1.19 16.70 1.00
N GLN A 198 2.33 16.28 0.46
CA GLN A 198 2.42 15.90 -0.94
C GLN A 198 1.74 14.55 -1.18
N VAL A 199 1.26 14.33 -2.40
CA VAL A 199 0.47 13.16 -2.76
C VAL A 199 0.98 12.50 -4.04
N THR A 200 0.76 11.18 -4.14
CA THR A 200 1.00 10.43 -5.38
C THR A 200 -0.18 10.58 -6.32
N HIS A 201 -0.30 11.76 -6.91
CA HIS A 201 -1.29 12.13 -7.92
C HIS A 201 -0.61 12.52 -9.24
N LYS A 202 -1.38 12.50 -10.31
CA LYS A 202 -1.03 13.10 -11.61
C LYS A 202 -2.30 13.50 -12.33
N ASN A 203 -2.35 14.74 -12.81
CA ASN A 203 -3.49 15.26 -13.56
C ASN A 203 -4.84 15.06 -12.81
N GLY A 204 -4.88 15.32 -11.50
CA GLY A 204 -6.07 15.18 -10.67
C GLY A 204 -6.58 13.75 -10.47
N GLU A 205 -5.76 12.77 -10.74
CA GLU A 205 -6.03 11.35 -10.52
C GLU A 205 -5.01 10.73 -9.56
N ARG A 206 -5.41 9.63 -8.86
CA ARG A 206 -4.48 8.74 -8.18
C ARG A 206 -3.43 8.24 -9.15
N PHE A 207 -2.17 8.27 -8.73
CA PHE A 207 -1.06 7.73 -9.48
C PHE A 207 -0.44 6.56 -8.72
N SER A 208 -1.08 5.39 -8.85
CA SER A 208 -0.67 4.15 -8.18
C SER A 208 0.65 3.61 -8.75
N ALA A 209 1.26 2.66 -8.05
CA ALA A 209 2.42 1.94 -8.56
C ALA A 209 2.14 1.22 -9.89
N ALA A 210 0.90 0.75 -10.12
CA ALA A 210 0.52 0.20 -11.42
C ALA A 210 0.57 1.26 -12.52
N LYS A 211 0.02 2.44 -12.29
CA LYS A 211 0.10 3.57 -13.25
C LYS A 211 1.53 4.03 -13.48
N ALA A 212 2.36 4.04 -12.44
CA ALA A 212 3.72 4.53 -12.51
C ALA A 212 4.67 3.56 -13.24
N TYR A 213 4.61 2.28 -12.91
CA TYR A 213 5.62 1.31 -13.35
C TYR A 213 5.11 0.26 -14.31
N LEU A 214 3.81 -0.09 -14.27
CA LEU A 214 3.29 -1.22 -15.02
C LEU A 214 2.57 -0.78 -16.29
N THR A 215 1.60 0.13 -16.18
CA THR A 215 0.77 0.58 -17.31
C THR A 215 1.58 1.08 -18.51
N PRO A 216 2.64 1.91 -18.33
CA PRO A 216 3.45 2.37 -19.47
C PRO A 216 4.22 1.25 -20.17
N ASN A 217 4.41 0.11 -19.50
CA ASN A 217 5.28 -0.98 -19.92
C ASN A 217 4.52 -2.24 -20.37
N LEU A 218 3.18 -2.24 -20.33
CA LEU A 218 2.36 -3.40 -20.71
C LEU A 218 2.51 -3.85 -22.15
N SER A 219 3.01 -2.98 -23.03
CA SER A 219 3.29 -3.31 -24.44
C SER A 219 4.62 -4.02 -24.67
N ARG A 220 5.47 -4.14 -23.65
CA ARG A 220 6.76 -4.84 -23.77
C ARG A 220 6.53 -6.33 -24.02
N PRO A 221 7.12 -6.94 -25.05
CA PRO A 221 6.89 -8.35 -25.41
C PRO A 221 7.45 -9.33 -24.35
N ASN A 222 8.40 -8.89 -23.55
CA ASN A 222 9.07 -9.65 -22.50
C ASN A 222 8.40 -9.50 -21.10
N LEU A 223 7.32 -8.71 -20.99
CA LEU A 223 6.54 -8.53 -19.77
C LEU A 223 5.15 -9.15 -19.93
N ARG A 224 4.85 -10.15 -19.11
CA ARG A 224 3.52 -10.76 -19.03
C ARG A 224 2.88 -10.47 -17.68
N VAL A 225 1.65 -9.95 -17.69
CA VAL A 225 0.86 -9.69 -16.47
C VAL A 225 -0.38 -10.56 -16.50
N ILE A 226 -0.60 -11.36 -15.46
CA ILE A 226 -1.74 -12.24 -15.31
C ILE A 226 -2.52 -11.81 -14.08
N THR A 227 -3.72 -11.27 -14.29
CA THR A 227 -4.65 -10.88 -13.23
C THR A 227 -5.65 -11.99 -12.93
N GLY A 228 -6.24 -12.02 -11.74
CA GLY A 228 -7.08 -13.11 -11.26
C GLY A 228 -6.30 -14.38 -10.89
N ALA A 229 -4.96 -14.30 -10.92
CA ALA A 229 -4.05 -15.40 -10.65
C ALA A 229 -3.68 -15.47 -9.16
N HIS A 230 -4.40 -16.28 -8.40
CA HIS A 230 -4.14 -16.47 -6.97
C HIS A 230 -3.04 -17.53 -6.77
N THR A 231 -1.85 -17.09 -6.37
CA THR A 231 -0.73 -18.01 -6.07
C THR A 231 -1.05 -18.82 -4.82
N THR A 232 -0.96 -20.14 -4.93
CA THR A 232 -1.26 -21.10 -3.86
C THR A 232 -0.01 -21.55 -3.12
N ARG A 233 1.11 -21.70 -3.83
CA ARG A 233 2.40 -22.07 -3.24
C ARG A 233 3.57 -21.82 -4.20
N ILE A 234 4.77 -21.77 -3.64
CA ILE A 234 6.03 -21.79 -4.37
C ILE A 234 6.46 -23.23 -4.58
N LEU A 235 6.92 -23.56 -5.77
CA LEU A 235 7.46 -24.88 -6.11
C LEU A 235 8.94 -24.90 -5.79
N LEU A 236 9.35 -25.84 -4.94
CA LEU A 236 10.71 -26.01 -4.46
C LEU A 236 11.31 -27.28 -5.05
N GLN A 237 12.59 -27.22 -5.41
CA GLN A 237 13.39 -28.34 -5.88
C GLN A 237 14.73 -28.41 -5.11
N GLY A 238 15.30 -29.59 -4.99
CA GLY A 238 16.58 -29.83 -4.31
C GLY A 238 16.46 -30.63 -3.01
N SER A 239 17.60 -30.87 -2.37
CA SER A 239 17.70 -31.57 -1.09
C SER A 239 17.22 -30.72 0.09
N SER A 240 17.17 -31.31 1.30
CA SER A 240 16.83 -30.57 2.53
C SER A 240 17.73 -29.36 2.79
N GLU A 241 18.99 -29.46 2.38
CA GLU A 241 20.03 -28.43 2.64
C GLU A 241 20.15 -27.40 1.51
N ASN A 242 19.70 -27.72 0.31
CA ASN A 242 19.93 -26.90 -0.88
C ASN A 242 18.64 -26.78 -1.71
N LYS A 243 17.62 -26.15 -1.15
CA LYS A 243 16.36 -25.92 -1.82
C LYS A 243 16.38 -24.64 -2.66
N ARG A 244 15.82 -24.73 -3.86
CA ARG A 244 15.65 -23.64 -4.78
C ARG A 244 14.18 -23.46 -5.16
N ALA A 245 13.69 -22.24 -5.19
CA ALA A 245 12.40 -21.92 -5.79
C ALA A 245 12.53 -22.00 -7.32
N VAL A 246 11.77 -22.90 -7.93
CA VAL A 246 11.83 -23.16 -9.38
C VAL A 246 10.57 -22.73 -10.13
N GLY A 247 9.54 -22.28 -9.40
CA GLY A 247 8.27 -21.88 -9.99
C GLY A 247 7.21 -21.64 -8.93
N VAL A 248 5.99 -21.53 -9.41
CA VAL A 248 4.81 -21.31 -8.58
C VAL A 248 3.63 -22.13 -9.07
N GLU A 249 2.75 -22.45 -8.15
CA GLU A 249 1.41 -22.95 -8.42
C GLU A 249 0.41 -21.82 -8.16
N TYR A 250 -0.54 -21.62 -9.04
CA TYR A 250 -1.56 -20.61 -8.91
C TYR A 250 -2.91 -21.06 -9.48
N ARG A 251 -3.99 -20.52 -8.97
CA ARG A 251 -5.35 -20.73 -9.45
C ARG A 251 -5.80 -19.56 -10.32
N LEU A 252 -6.29 -19.89 -11.52
CA LEU A 252 -6.85 -18.95 -12.48
C LEU A 252 -8.12 -19.56 -13.08
N ASP A 253 -9.22 -18.82 -13.09
CA ASP A 253 -10.53 -19.28 -13.62
C ASP A 253 -10.97 -20.64 -13.07
N GLY A 254 -10.75 -20.84 -11.76
CA GLY A 254 -11.10 -22.09 -11.07
C GLY A 254 -10.15 -23.27 -11.31
N ARG A 255 -9.17 -23.14 -12.20
CA ARG A 255 -8.20 -24.20 -12.55
C ARG A 255 -6.84 -23.94 -11.91
N LEU A 256 -6.14 -25.02 -11.60
CA LEU A 256 -4.79 -24.99 -11.08
C LEU A 256 -3.78 -24.95 -12.23
N HIS A 257 -2.80 -24.09 -12.13
CA HIS A 257 -1.75 -23.89 -13.11
C HIS A 257 -0.39 -23.88 -12.44
N GLN A 258 0.66 -24.22 -13.20
CA GLN A 258 2.04 -24.10 -12.76
C GLN A 258 2.83 -23.26 -13.76
N LEU A 259 3.76 -22.46 -13.24
CA LEU A 259 4.69 -21.66 -14.02
C LEU A 259 6.09 -21.85 -13.44
N ASN A 260 7.08 -22.08 -14.30
CA ASN A 260 8.47 -22.29 -13.92
C ASN A 260 9.31 -21.06 -14.24
N ALA A 261 10.24 -20.71 -13.33
CA ALA A 261 11.24 -19.68 -13.49
C ALA A 261 12.61 -20.29 -13.78
N THR A 262 13.37 -19.67 -14.70
CA THR A 262 14.77 -20.05 -14.97
C THR A 262 15.74 -19.39 -14.01
N ARG A 263 15.38 -18.21 -13.46
CA ARG A 263 16.16 -17.46 -12.47
C ARG A 263 15.50 -17.51 -11.10
N ASP A 264 14.60 -16.55 -10.80
CA ASP A 264 14.08 -16.39 -9.45
C ASP A 264 12.57 -16.25 -9.39
N VAL A 265 12.03 -16.59 -8.22
CA VAL A 265 10.66 -16.30 -7.80
C VAL A 265 10.71 -15.15 -6.78
N LEU A 266 10.11 -14.01 -7.14
CA LEU A 266 10.12 -12.79 -6.35
C LEU A 266 8.80 -12.65 -5.59
N LEU A 267 8.83 -12.80 -4.28
CA LEU A 267 7.66 -12.78 -3.43
C LEU A 267 7.31 -11.36 -2.99
N CYS A 268 6.28 -10.77 -3.61
CA CYS A 268 5.82 -9.39 -3.41
C CYS A 268 4.36 -9.31 -2.94
N ALA A 269 3.88 -10.34 -2.20
CA ALA A 269 2.49 -10.46 -1.77
C ALA A 269 2.12 -9.62 -0.52
N GLY A 270 3.04 -8.76 -0.05
CA GLY A 270 2.84 -7.89 1.11
C GLY A 270 3.01 -8.61 2.45
N ALA A 271 2.95 -7.84 3.54
CA ALA A 271 3.31 -8.30 4.88
C ALA A 271 2.41 -9.43 5.43
N LEU A 272 1.17 -9.54 4.96
CA LEU A 272 0.21 -10.56 5.45
C LEU A 272 0.26 -11.85 4.62
N GLN A 273 0.40 -11.74 3.31
CA GLN A 273 0.31 -12.91 2.43
C GLN A 273 1.68 -13.50 2.06
N SER A 274 2.77 -12.72 2.12
CA SER A 274 4.10 -13.29 1.89
C SER A 274 4.45 -14.39 2.90
N PRO A 275 4.28 -14.20 4.21
CA PRO A 275 4.49 -15.31 5.16
C PRO A 275 3.47 -16.45 4.97
N GLN A 276 2.23 -16.16 4.61
CA GLN A 276 1.22 -17.18 4.30
C GLN A 276 1.68 -18.07 3.13
N ILE A 277 2.12 -17.50 2.03
CA ILE A 277 2.59 -18.24 0.85
C ILE A 277 3.85 -19.06 1.18
N LEU A 278 4.78 -18.50 1.96
CA LEU A 278 5.95 -19.26 2.42
C LEU A 278 5.53 -20.48 3.25
N MET A 279 4.68 -20.29 4.24
CA MET A 279 4.19 -21.39 5.10
C MET A 279 3.42 -22.47 4.30
N LEU A 280 2.55 -22.07 3.38
CA LEU A 280 1.85 -22.99 2.47
C LEU A 280 2.81 -23.75 1.53
N SER A 281 4.01 -23.20 1.33
CA SER A 281 5.08 -23.85 0.55
C SER A 281 6.01 -24.73 1.41
N GLY A 282 5.69 -24.89 2.71
CA GLY A 282 6.49 -25.66 3.65
C GLY A 282 7.68 -24.92 4.23
N ILE A 283 7.76 -23.60 4.09
CA ILE A 283 8.83 -22.74 4.64
C ILE A 283 8.25 -21.94 5.81
N GLY A 284 8.66 -22.24 7.03
CA GLY A 284 8.18 -21.56 8.23
C GLY A 284 8.43 -22.35 9.51
N PRO A 285 7.81 -21.94 10.64
CA PRO A 285 7.95 -22.66 11.91
C PRO A 285 7.44 -24.10 11.80
N ALA A 286 8.32 -25.09 11.96
CA ALA A 286 8.02 -26.51 11.73
C ALA A 286 6.80 -27.00 12.51
N ALA A 287 6.67 -26.62 13.79
CA ALA A 287 5.54 -27.01 14.63
C ALA A 287 4.19 -26.55 14.05
N GLN A 288 4.13 -25.31 13.57
CA GLN A 288 2.93 -24.74 12.96
C GLN A 288 2.60 -25.43 11.62
N LEU A 289 3.59 -25.69 10.78
CA LEU A 289 3.38 -26.37 9.51
C LEU A 289 2.81 -27.79 9.73
N MET A 290 3.41 -28.54 10.67
CA MET A 290 2.93 -29.90 11.04
C MET A 290 1.51 -29.88 11.61
N GLN A 291 1.14 -28.85 12.40
CA GLN A 291 -0.21 -28.69 12.94
C GLN A 291 -1.26 -28.59 11.84
N HIS A 292 -0.91 -28.03 10.68
CA HIS A 292 -1.79 -27.93 9.51
C HIS A 292 -1.59 -29.05 8.47
N GLY A 293 -0.80 -30.09 8.80
CA GLY A 293 -0.52 -31.20 7.87
C GLY A 293 0.37 -30.80 6.68
N ILE A 294 1.09 -29.69 6.77
CA ILE A 294 2.00 -29.21 5.73
C ILE A 294 3.39 -29.81 5.95
N ALA A 295 3.93 -30.48 4.93
CA ALA A 295 5.27 -31.03 4.97
C ALA A 295 6.32 -29.90 5.13
N VAL A 296 7.22 -30.06 6.09
CA VAL A 296 8.28 -29.07 6.36
C VAL A 296 9.37 -29.18 5.29
N ALA A 297 9.41 -28.19 4.41
CA ALA A 297 10.46 -28.08 3.40
C ALA A 297 11.70 -27.40 3.99
N HIS A 298 11.51 -26.36 4.82
CA HIS A 298 12.58 -25.64 5.50
C HIS A 298 12.04 -25.02 6.79
N ASN A 299 12.66 -25.38 7.93
CA ASN A 299 12.29 -24.79 9.21
C ASN A 299 12.89 -23.39 9.33
N LEU A 300 12.04 -22.37 9.28
CA LEU A 300 12.42 -20.98 9.38
C LEU A 300 11.49 -20.23 10.35
N ASN A 301 11.90 -20.16 11.62
CA ASN A 301 11.06 -19.68 12.72
C ASN A 301 10.67 -18.20 12.62
N GLY A 302 11.44 -17.40 11.85
CA GLY A 302 11.13 -15.96 11.65
C GLY A 302 9.97 -15.69 10.69
N VAL A 303 9.51 -16.69 9.91
CA VAL A 303 8.40 -16.49 8.98
C VAL A 303 7.10 -16.22 9.73
N GLY A 304 6.51 -15.07 9.47
CA GLY A 304 5.30 -14.58 10.15
C GLY A 304 5.53 -14.02 11.54
N GLY A 305 6.76 -14.11 12.10
CA GLY A 305 7.12 -13.51 13.38
C GLY A 305 7.45 -12.02 13.27
N GLY A 306 7.51 -11.35 14.44
CA GLY A 306 7.94 -9.95 14.53
C GLY A 306 6.99 -8.94 13.87
N PHE A 307 5.76 -9.32 13.56
CA PHE A 307 4.78 -8.42 12.96
C PHE A 307 4.49 -7.23 13.89
N HIS A 308 4.48 -6.03 13.34
CA HIS A 308 4.04 -4.82 14.03
C HIS A 308 3.35 -3.87 13.04
N ASP A 309 2.50 -3.02 13.56
CA ASP A 309 1.74 -2.03 12.80
C ASP A 309 1.58 -0.76 13.62
N HIS A 310 1.26 0.35 12.97
CA HIS A 310 0.97 1.60 13.65
C HIS A 310 -0.33 1.50 14.46
N ILE A 311 -0.29 1.97 15.71
CA ILE A 311 -1.48 2.20 16.50
C ILE A 311 -2.01 3.58 16.09
N ASP A 312 -3.27 3.63 15.67
CA ASP A 312 -3.94 4.86 15.25
C ASP A 312 -5.13 5.15 16.17
N THR A 313 -5.13 6.34 16.77
CA THR A 313 -6.25 6.87 17.54
C THR A 313 -6.93 7.96 16.73
N VAL A 314 -8.25 7.82 16.55
CA VAL A 314 -9.05 8.75 15.75
C VAL A 314 -9.99 9.54 16.64
N GLN A 315 -9.84 10.86 16.64
CA GLN A 315 -10.77 11.79 17.22
C GLN A 315 -11.70 12.35 16.15
N VAL A 316 -13.00 12.22 16.34
CA VAL A 316 -14.03 12.67 15.38
C VAL A 316 -14.80 13.84 15.95
N PHE A 317 -14.86 14.92 15.18
CA PHE A 317 -15.51 16.17 15.56
C PHE A 317 -16.72 16.45 14.68
N ASP A 318 -17.85 16.73 15.29
CA ASP A 318 -19.05 17.21 14.60
C ASP A 318 -18.95 18.71 14.35
N ALA A 319 -19.15 19.12 13.10
CA ALA A 319 -19.16 20.52 12.68
C ALA A 319 -20.27 20.76 11.64
N PRO A 320 -21.54 20.65 12.03
CA PRO A 320 -22.66 20.61 11.11
C PRO A 320 -22.85 21.90 10.28
N HIS A 321 -22.28 23.02 10.75
CA HIS A 321 -22.29 24.30 10.06
C HIS A 321 -21.21 24.45 8.99
N LEU A 322 -20.15 23.61 9.02
CA LEU A 322 -19.03 23.68 8.08
C LEU A 322 -19.32 22.82 6.85
N LYS A 323 -20.11 23.36 5.90
CA LYS A 323 -20.61 22.62 4.74
C LYS A 323 -19.54 22.30 3.68
N ASP A 324 -18.35 22.89 3.76
CA ASP A 324 -17.21 22.62 2.88
C ASP A 324 -16.42 21.36 3.29
N LEU A 325 -16.72 20.80 4.46
CA LEU A 325 -16.24 19.48 4.86
C LEU A 325 -17.09 18.38 4.23
N PHE A 326 -16.50 17.21 3.99
CA PHE A 326 -17.28 16.07 3.52
C PHE A 326 -18.32 15.66 4.54
N GLY A 327 -19.55 15.43 4.06
CA GLY A 327 -20.64 15.01 4.93
C GLY A 327 -21.88 14.60 4.16
N VAL A 328 -22.70 13.75 4.79
CA VAL A 328 -23.98 13.30 4.23
C VAL A 328 -25.09 14.27 4.67
N SER A 329 -25.49 15.14 3.75
CA SER A 329 -26.58 16.10 3.91
C SER A 329 -27.16 16.46 2.53
N PRO A 330 -28.36 17.07 2.41
CA PRO A 330 -28.91 17.50 1.12
C PRO A 330 -27.96 18.42 0.35
N THR A 331 -27.31 19.36 1.04
CA THR A 331 -26.29 20.25 0.44
C THR A 331 -25.05 19.48 0.04
N GLY A 332 -24.63 18.49 0.81
CA GLY A 332 -23.49 17.62 0.50
C GLY A 332 -23.72 16.79 -0.77
N VAL A 333 -24.94 16.30 -0.99
CA VAL A 333 -25.31 15.59 -2.23
C VAL A 333 -25.19 16.51 -3.45
N TRP A 334 -25.69 17.75 -3.35
CA TRP A 334 -25.58 18.73 -4.43
C TRP A 334 -24.13 19.06 -4.76
N HIS A 335 -23.29 19.30 -3.73
CA HIS A 335 -21.86 19.53 -3.90
C HIS A 335 -21.16 18.32 -4.55
N LEU A 336 -21.56 17.11 -4.18
CA LEU A 336 -21.00 15.89 -4.76
C LEU A 336 -21.33 15.77 -6.26
N LEU A 337 -22.57 16.04 -6.67
CA LEU A 337 -22.97 16.02 -8.09
C LEU A 337 -22.16 17.03 -8.91
N LYS A 338 -22.02 18.25 -8.41
CA LYS A 338 -21.19 19.29 -9.01
C LYS A 338 -19.73 18.84 -9.12
N ALA A 339 -19.19 18.29 -8.04
CA ALA A 339 -17.81 17.81 -7.98
C ALA A 339 -17.54 16.63 -8.93
N ILE A 340 -18.51 15.74 -9.15
CA ILE A 340 -18.39 14.65 -10.15
C ILE A 340 -18.27 15.25 -11.56
N PHE A 341 -19.09 16.25 -11.88
CA PHE A 341 -19.04 16.90 -13.19
C PHE A 341 -17.71 17.66 -13.38
N GLU A 342 -17.25 18.40 -12.37
CA GLU A 342 -16.00 19.14 -12.37
C GLU A 342 -14.80 18.20 -12.53
N TRP A 343 -14.72 17.15 -11.73
CA TRP A 343 -13.62 16.19 -11.82
C TRP A 343 -13.63 15.46 -13.17
N ARG A 344 -14.80 15.06 -13.65
CA ARG A 344 -14.90 14.32 -14.92
C ARG A 344 -14.39 15.14 -16.11
N ASN A 345 -14.67 16.45 -16.11
CA ASN A 345 -14.34 17.32 -17.24
C ASN A 345 -13.00 18.04 -17.08
N GLN A 346 -12.60 18.38 -15.86
CA GLN A 346 -11.45 19.27 -15.60
C GLN A 346 -10.36 18.61 -14.75
N ARG A 347 -10.63 17.45 -14.15
CA ARG A 347 -9.71 16.77 -13.20
C ARG A 347 -9.31 17.66 -12.03
N ARG A 348 -10.22 18.49 -11.55
CA ARG A 348 -10.05 19.45 -10.44
C ARG A 348 -11.20 19.35 -9.46
N GLY A 349 -11.15 20.16 -8.41
CA GLY A 349 -12.19 20.31 -7.43
C GLY A 349 -12.17 19.26 -6.31
N MET A 350 -13.24 19.20 -5.55
CA MET A 350 -13.37 18.46 -4.31
C MET A 350 -13.05 16.95 -4.44
N LEU A 351 -13.26 16.34 -5.61
CA LEU A 351 -12.97 14.90 -5.79
C LEU A 351 -11.48 14.58 -6.02
N THR A 352 -10.63 15.59 -6.13
CA THR A 352 -9.16 15.38 -6.15
C THR A 352 -8.56 15.24 -4.76
N THR A 353 -9.37 15.36 -3.70
CA THR A 353 -8.89 15.17 -2.33
C THR A 353 -8.51 13.72 -2.04
N ASN A 354 -7.48 13.54 -1.23
CA ASN A 354 -7.13 12.28 -0.58
C ASN A 354 -7.74 12.17 0.83
N TYR A 355 -8.56 13.13 1.24
CA TYR A 355 -9.13 13.38 2.58
C TYR A 355 -8.12 13.77 3.64
N ALA A 356 -6.93 13.18 3.69
CA ALA A 356 -5.86 13.48 4.64
C ALA A 356 -4.89 14.50 4.02
N GLU A 357 -5.36 15.73 3.82
CA GLU A 357 -4.65 16.76 3.08
C GLU A 357 -3.51 17.43 3.87
N ALA A 358 -3.67 17.51 5.19
CA ALA A 358 -2.70 18.10 6.12
C ALA A 358 -2.43 17.14 7.27
N GLY A 359 -1.35 17.40 7.98
CA GLY A 359 -0.97 16.63 9.15
C GLY A 359 0.36 17.10 9.72
N GLY A 360 1.15 16.17 10.21
CA GLY A 360 2.45 16.51 10.78
C GLY A 360 3.17 15.32 11.38
N PHE A 361 4.40 15.56 11.73
CA PHE A 361 5.24 14.67 12.51
C PHE A 361 5.69 15.43 13.74
N ILE A 362 5.30 14.96 14.92
CA ILE A 362 5.54 15.65 16.19
C ILE A 362 6.13 14.72 17.23
N LYS A 363 6.73 15.31 18.24
CA LYS A 363 7.20 14.60 19.42
C LYS A 363 6.11 14.52 20.47
N SER A 364 5.86 13.33 21.03
CA SER A 364 4.91 13.15 22.13
C SER A 364 5.37 13.83 23.42
N ARG A 365 6.68 14.02 23.57
CA ARG A 365 7.35 14.64 24.71
C ARG A 365 8.61 15.39 24.23
N ALA A 366 8.98 16.43 24.97
CA ALA A 366 10.19 17.21 24.66
C ALA A 366 11.51 16.40 24.66
N GLN A 367 11.53 15.28 25.39
CA GLN A 367 12.69 14.39 25.51
C GLN A 367 12.89 13.48 24.30
N GLU A 368 11.89 13.31 23.44
CA GLU A 368 12.05 12.49 22.24
C GLU A 368 13.05 13.16 21.30
N SER A 369 14.02 12.40 20.81
CA SER A 369 15.05 12.91 19.88
C SER A 369 14.50 13.17 18.48
N ILE A 370 13.47 12.40 18.09
CA ILE A 370 12.84 12.44 16.76
C ILE A 370 11.33 12.39 16.90
N PRO A 371 10.54 12.84 15.92
CA PRO A 371 9.11 12.69 15.91
C PRO A 371 8.69 11.22 16.05
N ASP A 372 7.84 10.93 17.01
CA ASP A 372 7.31 9.61 17.30
C ASP A 372 5.80 9.48 17.02
N LEU A 373 5.14 10.60 16.74
CA LEU A 373 3.73 10.65 16.34
C LEU A 373 3.57 11.26 14.95
N GLN A 374 2.67 10.65 14.16
CA GLN A 374 2.20 11.23 12.91
C GLN A 374 0.74 11.64 13.04
N LEU A 375 0.43 12.85 12.58
CA LEU A 375 -0.91 13.40 12.55
C LEU A 375 -1.49 13.34 11.13
N HIS A 376 -2.78 13.01 11.01
CA HIS A 376 -3.53 13.20 9.77
C HIS A 376 -4.81 13.97 10.06
N PHE A 377 -4.94 15.13 9.44
CA PHE A 377 -6.17 15.90 9.46
C PHE A 377 -7.03 15.50 8.27
N VAL A 378 -8.17 14.88 8.57
CA VAL A 378 -9.10 14.32 7.57
C VAL A 378 -10.33 15.22 7.48
N ILE A 379 -10.62 15.75 6.30
CA ILE A 379 -11.72 16.69 6.03
C ILE A 379 -13.11 16.04 6.00
N GLY A 380 -13.30 15.00 6.77
CA GLY A 380 -14.55 14.27 6.93
C GLY A 380 -14.55 13.44 8.21
N LYS A 381 -15.71 13.02 8.64
CA LYS A 381 -15.83 12.13 9.80
C LYS A 381 -15.48 10.70 9.40
N LEU A 382 -14.33 10.21 9.84
CA LEU A 382 -13.84 8.87 9.55
C LEU A 382 -14.03 7.98 10.78
N VAL A 383 -14.92 7.00 10.69
CA VAL A 383 -15.14 6.00 11.73
C VAL A 383 -14.93 4.61 11.15
N ASP A 384 -14.15 3.78 11.84
CA ASP A 384 -13.85 2.41 11.43
C ASP A 384 -13.36 2.32 9.95
N HIS A 385 -12.31 3.07 9.63
CA HIS A 385 -11.73 3.20 8.28
C HIS A 385 -12.77 3.63 7.21
N GLY A 386 -13.80 4.39 7.58
CA GLY A 386 -14.85 4.83 6.67
C GLY A 386 -15.94 3.80 6.39
N ARG A 387 -15.91 2.64 7.03
CA ARG A 387 -16.94 1.59 6.87
C ARG A 387 -18.27 1.97 7.55
N LYS A 388 -18.19 2.69 8.66
CA LYS A 388 -19.39 3.18 9.35
C LYS A 388 -19.83 4.51 8.75
N ALA A 389 -21.08 4.56 8.31
CA ALA A 389 -21.67 5.80 7.83
C ALA A 389 -21.85 6.78 8.98
N THR A 390 -21.47 8.03 8.75
CA THR A 390 -21.70 9.16 9.67
C THR A 390 -22.55 10.22 8.96
N PHE A 391 -23.58 10.72 9.62
CA PHE A 391 -24.41 11.79 9.09
C PHE A 391 -23.88 13.17 9.51
N GLY A 392 -24.19 14.20 8.72
CA GLY A 392 -23.73 15.56 8.94
C GLY A 392 -22.29 15.79 8.50
N HIS A 393 -21.78 17.00 8.74
CA HIS A 393 -20.43 17.45 8.41
C HIS A 393 -19.53 17.44 9.64
N GLY A 394 -18.25 17.29 9.43
CA GLY A 394 -17.24 17.27 10.48
C GLY A 394 -15.88 16.89 9.94
N PHE A 395 -14.93 16.70 10.82
CA PHE A 395 -13.56 16.30 10.50
C PHE A 395 -13.05 15.27 11.50
N SER A 396 -11.93 14.65 11.17
CA SER A 396 -11.26 13.72 12.06
C SER A 396 -9.78 14.05 12.17
N CYS A 397 -9.21 13.87 13.36
CA CYS A 397 -7.78 13.93 13.59
C CYS A 397 -7.29 12.54 13.96
N HIS A 398 -6.35 12.03 13.20
CA HIS A 398 -5.64 10.78 13.46
C HIS A 398 -4.34 11.07 14.17
N VAL A 399 -3.98 10.25 15.13
CA VAL A 399 -2.71 10.28 15.84
C VAL A 399 -2.14 8.88 15.81
N CYS A 400 -1.12 8.69 14.97
CA CYS A 400 -0.43 7.41 14.77
C CYS A 400 0.87 7.36 15.56
N LEU A 401 1.10 6.29 16.34
CA LEU A 401 2.40 5.99 16.92
C LEU A 401 3.31 5.36 15.84
N LEU A 402 4.43 6.03 15.53
CA LEU A 402 5.30 5.65 14.42
C LEU A 402 6.19 4.42 14.69
N ARG A 403 6.63 4.23 15.95
CA ARG A 403 7.57 3.16 16.32
C ARG A 403 7.05 2.34 17.50
N PRO A 404 5.97 1.54 17.30
CA PRO A 404 5.43 0.70 18.36
C PRO A 404 6.45 -0.37 18.76
N LEU A 405 6.58 -0.62 20.07
CA LEU A 405 7.48 -1.64 20.62
C LEU A 405 6.86 -3.04 20.59
N SER A 406 5.53 -3.11 20.54
CA SER A 406 4.80 -4.38 20.51
C SER A 406 5.07 -5.17 19.24
N ARG A 407 5.10 -6.50 19.35
CA ARG A 407 5.34 -7.43 18.25
C ARG A 407 4.29 -8.54 18.26
N GLY A 408 3.85 -8.95 17.08
CA GLY A 408 2.90 -10.01 16.87
C GLY A 408 3.31 -11.00 15.82
N SER A 409 2.34 -11.70 15.28
CA SER A 409 2.59 -12.72 14.28
C SER A 409 1.47 -12.80 13.24
N VAL A 410 1.84 -13.26 12.07
CA VAL A 410 0.96 -13.72 10.99
C VAL A 410 1.13 -15.22 10.88
N THR A 411 0.07 -15.99 11.12
CA THR A 411 0.10 -17.44 11.12
C THR A 411 -0.91 -18.02 10.12
N LEU A 412 -0.84 -19.32 9.84
CA LEU A 412 -1.88 -19.98 9.05
C LEU A 412 -3.13 -20.22 9.90
N ALA A 413 -4.30 -19.94 9.35
CA ALA A 413 -5.57 -20.40 9.91
C ALA A 413 -5.88 -21.84 9.48
N SER A 414 -5.40 -22.24 8.30
CA SER A 414 -5.56 -23.60 7.75
C SER A 414 -4.56 -23.83 6.60
N ALA A 415 -4.52 -25.04 6.07
CA ALA A 415 -3.75 -25.35 4.85
C ALA A 415 -4.44 -24.87 3.55
N ASP A 416 -5.66 -24.33 3.62
CA ASP A 416 -6.35 -23.78 2.46
C ASP A 416 -5.73 -22.43 2.04
N PRO A 417 -5.17 -22.30 0.83
CA PRO A 417 -4.56 -21.05 0.36
C PRO A 417 -5.57 -19.91 0.17
N PHE A 418 -6.87 -20.20 0.14
CA PHE A 418 -7.93 -19.21 0.01
C PHE A 418 -8.45 -18.71 1.37
N ALA A 419 -8.18 -19.43 2.45
CA ALA A 419 -8.46 -18.96 3.79
C ALA A 419 -7.57 -17.76 4.13
N PRO A 420 -8.12 -16.67 4.71
CA PRO A 420 -7.27 -15.57 5.16
C PRO A 420 -6.31 -16.06 6.27
N PRO A 421 -5.06 -15.54 6.30
CA PRO A 421 -4.13 -15.89 7.35
C PRO A 421 -4.67 -15.46 8.72
N ASP A 422 -4.33 -16.20 9.76
CA ASP A 422 -4.59 -15.80 11.13
C ASP A 422 -3.60 -14.70 11.55
N ARG A 423 -4.10 -13.62 12.10
CA ARG A 423 -3.32 -12.43 12.41
C ARG A 423 -3.48 -12.09 13.87
N LYS A 424 -2.48 -12.48 14.61
CA LYS A 424 -2.27 -11.99 15.96
C LYS A 424 -1.48 -10.70 15.85
N SER A 425 -2.19 -9.62 15.56
CA SER A 425 -1.63 -8.30 15.67
C SER A 425 -1.26 -8.02 17.12
N VAL A 426 -0.43 -7.05 17.32
CA VAL A 426 0.12 -6.70 18.60
C VAL A 426 -0.23 -5.26 18.85
N VAL A 427 -1.20 -5.12 19.70
CA VAL A 427 -1.47 -3.87 20.40
C VAL A 427 -1.31 -4.15 21.88
#